data_eca51c1ef0d6f99b2909e610278bdd8a
#
_entry.id   eca51c1ef0d6f99b2909e610278bdd8a
#
_cell.length_a   1.000
_cell.length_b   1.000
_cell.length_c   1.000
_cell.angle_alpha   90.00
_cell.angle_beta   90.00
_cell.angle_gamma   90.00
#
_symmetry.space_group_name_H-M   'P 1'
#
loop_
_entity.id
_entity.type
_entity.pdbx_description
1 polymer ?
#
loop_
_entity_poly.entity_id
_entity_poly.type
_entity_poly.pdbx_seq_one_letter_code
_entity_poly.pdbx_strand_id
1 'polypeptide(L)'
;MDFLWQDITHAPFWIAALQIIGVNIILSGDNAVVIAMACMTLPPRQRLWGMILGAGVAVLLRVLFTFVVAQAMAYPFLKLVGGLLLFWVAVKLVTEDADGDSEMKSGENLWRAVRIVAIADIVMSLDNVIAIAASAEIAAARVDIANAAAIKATLIIFGLATSVPLIVAGSAVLMALLERFRVLVWGGGALLGWVAGDIMSTDPAVIGWIGQAAAHDLHAWGGRLGSLIVMTTGLWIVRRHRPLAAEEVWTFAALLLWIAGDVAIDISIDDAAVGKRWSARLVVFFILVADYVVLRSRLAGASKEPQLSDTEPALDTPKRKRKVSDRTK
;
A
#
# COMPACT_ATOMS: atom_id res chain seq x y z
N MET A 1 17.36 37.30 -4.22
CA MET A 1 17.66 35.99 -4.86
C MET A 1 19.13 35.59 -4.72
N ASP A 2 20.02 36.55 -4.59
CA ASP A 2 21.48 36.29 -4.49
C ASP A 2 21.87 35.50 -3.23
N PHE A 3 21.15 35.65 -2.13
CA PHE A 3 21.40 34.90 -0.90
C PHE A 3 21.11 33.39 -1.07
N LEU A 4 20.10 33.00 -1.87
CA LEU A 4 19.81 31.59 -2.12
C LEU A 4 20.95 30.92 -2.90
N TRP A 5 21.58 31.65 -3.83
CA TRP A 5 22.71 31.08 -4.56
C TRP A 5 23.94 30.88 -3.66
N GLN A 6 24.18 31.78 -2.70
CA GLN A 6 25.23 31.60 -1.72
C GLN A 6 24.96 30.39 -0.82
N ASP A 7 23.73 30.22 -0.30
CA ASP A 7 23.38 29.11 0.58
C ASP A 7 23.41 27.76 -0.12
N ILE A 8 22.94 27.67 -1.38
CA ILE A 8 22.97 26.42 -2.17
C ILE A 8 24.40 25.93 -2.42
N THR A 9 25.40 26.79 -2.44
CA THR A 9 26.81 26.41 -2.61
C THR A 9 27.43 25.81 -1.35
N HIS A 10 26.82 25.99 -0.18
CA HIS A 10 27.37 25.56 1.10
C HIS A 10 26.90 24.16 1.54
N ALA A 11 27.83 23.41 2.15
CA ALA A 11 27.56 22.06 2.63
C ALA A 11 26.35 21.93 3.58
N PRO A 12 26.04 22.87 4.49
CA PRO A 12 24.88 22.80 5.37
C PRO A 12 23.53 22.67 4.63
N PHE A 13 23.36 23.35 3.48
CA PHE A 13 22.16 23.26 2.66
C PHE A 13 21.95 21.83 2.13
N TRP A 14 23.01 21.21 1.61
CA TRP A 14 22.93 19.86 1.06
C TRP A 14 22.70 18.79 2.14
N ILE A 15 23.28 18.98 3.33
CA ILE A 15 23.00 18.11 4.47
C ILE A 15 21.52 18.23 4.87
N ALA A 16 20.98 19.44 4.92
CA ALA A 16 19.57 19.71 5.20
C ALA A 16 18.66 19.10 4.11
N ALA A 17 19.00 19.25 2.83
CA ALA A 17 18.28 18.66 1.72
C ALA A 17 18.26 17.13 1.79
N LEU A 18 19.40 16.50 2.06
CA LEU A 18 19.50 15.05 2.23
C LEU A 18 18.68 14.53 3.42
N GLN A 19 18.64 15.29 4.52
CA GLN A 19 17.78 14.95 5.67
C GLN A 19 16.30 14.95 5.29
N ILE A 20 15.82 15.97 4.57
CA ILE A 20 14.41 16.06 4.14
C ILE A 20 14.08 14.96 3.13
N ILE A 21 14.98 14.70 2.15
CA ILE A 21 14.82 13.58 1.20
C ILE A 21 14.74 12.25 1.97
N GLY A 22 15.64 12.03 2.93
CA GLY A 22 15.65 10.81 3.75
C GLY A 22 14.36 10.63 4.55
N VAL A 23 13.91 11.67 5.25
CA VAL A 23 12.64 11.67 5.99
C VAL A 23 11.48 11.39 5.04
N ASN A 24 11.42 12.07 3.88
CA ASN A 24 10.35 11.86 2.92
C ASN A 24 10.35 10.43 2.33
N ILE A 25 11.50 9.84 2.05
CA ILE A 25 11.60 8.45 1.57
C ILE A 25 11.08 7.48 2.63
N ILE A 26 11.49 7.65 3.88
CA ILE A 26 11.04 6.79 4.98
C ILE A 26 9.53 6.89 5.18
N LEU A 27 8.98 8.10 5.10
CA LEU A 27 7.55 8.38 5.24
C LEU A 27 6.73 8.08 3.97
N SER A 28 7.37 7.74 2.84
CA SER A 28 6.69 7.47 1.56
C SER A 28 6.72 6.01 1.15
N GLY A 29 7.21 5.13 2.01
CA GLY A 29 7.26 3.69 1.71
C GLY A 29 5.88 3.08 1.46
N ASP A 30 4.90 3.48 2.24
CA ASP A 30 3.49 3.12 2.12
C ASP A 30 2.84 3.72 0.86
N ASN A 31 3.18 4.95 0.49
CA ASN A 31 2.70 5.58 -0.74
C ASN A 31 3.18 4.82 -1.99
N ALA A 32 4.39 4.27 -1.97
CA ALA A 32 4.89 3.44 -3.08
C ALA A 32 4.04 2.18 -3.27
N VAL A 33 3.52 1.59 -2.18
CA VAL A 33 2.57 0.46 -2.24
C VAL A 33 1.28 0.86 -2.95
N VAL A 34 0.68 2.00 -2.57
CA VAL A 34 -0.56 2.49 -3.18
C VAL A 34 -0.36 2.77 -4.67
N ILE A 35 0.75 3.45 -5.04
CA ILE A 35 1.07 3.75 -6.44
C ILE A 35 1.23 2.45 -7.23
N ALA A 36 1.97 1.48 -6.70
CA ALA A 36 2.19 0.19 -7.34
C ALA A 36 0.86 -0.56 -7.55
N MET A 37 0.04 -0.68 -6.50
CA MET A 37 -1.26 -1.37 -6.55
C MET A 37 -2.23 -0.67 -7.53
N ALA A 38 -2.33 0.65 -7.49
CA ALA A 38 -3.19 1.40 -8.40
C ALA A 38 -2.75 1.28 -9.88
N CYS A 39 -1.44 1.17 -10.14
CA CYS A 39 -0.90 1.06 -11.48
C CYS A 39 -0.87 -0.39 -12.01
N MET A 40 -1.01 -1.41 -11.16
CA MET A 40 -1.07 -2.82 -11.60
C MET A 40 -2.23 -3.09 -12.56
N THR A 41 -3.37 -2.44 -12.34
CA THR A 41 -4.57 -2.57 -13.17
C THR A 41 -4.44 -1.88 -14.54
N LEU A 42 -3.35 -1.13 -14.78
CA LEU A 42 -3.10 -0.43 -16.02
C LEU A 42 -2.45 -1.32 -17.09
N PRO A 43 -2.75 -1.08 -18.38
CA PRO A 43 -2.00 -1.68 -19.48
C PRO A 43 -0.49 -1.38 -19.36
N PRO A 44 0.42 -2.31 -19.72
CA PRO A 44 1.87 -2.15 -19.49
C PRO A 44 2.48 -0.84 -20.01
N ARG A 45 1.96 -0.32 -21.13
CA ARG A 45 2.41 0.96 -21.72
C ARG A 45 2.03 2.19 -20.89
N GLN A 46 1.03 2.09 -20.02
CA GLN A 46 0.53 3.19 -19.20
C GLN A 46 1.02 3.14 -17.75
N ARG A 47 1.57 2.04 -17.29
CA ARG A 47 2.03 1.85 -15.91
C ARG A 47 3.07 2.88 -15.51
N LEU A 48 4.09 3.09 -16.36
CA LEU A 48 5.12 4.09 -16.07
C LEU A 48 4.52 5.51 -15.99
N TRP A 49 3.64 5.87 -16.93
CA TRP A 49 2.94 7.16 -16.88
C TRP A 49 2.03 7.27 -15.65
N GLY A 50 1.35 6.20 -15.26
CA GLY A 50 0.54 6.15 -14.03
C GLY A 50 1.38 6.41 -12.79
N MET A 51 2.55 5.78 -12.69
CA MET A 51 3.48 5.98 -11.57
C MET A 51 4.04 7.41 -11.57
N ILE A 52 4.49 7.94 -12.72
CA ILE A 52 5.04 9.30 -12.80
C ILE A 52 3.97 10.35 -12.47
N LEU A 53 2.79 10.25 -13.07
CA LEU A 53 1.70 11.20 -12.81
C LEU A 53 1.15 11.05 -11.39
N GLY A 54 1.00 9.82 -10.90
CA GLY A 54 0.56 9.54 -9.53
C GLY A 54 1.55 10.12 -8.50
N ALA A 55 2.84 9.80 -8.63
CA ALA A 55 3.88 10.33 -7.75
C ALA A 55 4.00 11.87 -7.87
N GLY A 56 3.90 12.41 -9.09
CA GLY A 56 3.94 13.86 -9.31
C GLY A 56 2.77 14.59 -8.65
N VAL A 57 1.55 14.08 -8.80
CA VAL A 57 0.36 14.64 -8.13
C VAL A 57 0.48 14.50 -6.61
N ALA A 58 0.91 13.36 -6.11
CA ALA A 58 1.15 13.13 -4.69
C ALA A 58 2.13 14.15 -4.11
N VAL A 59 3.28 14.35 -4.74
CA VAL A 59 4.28 15.32 -4.29
C VAL A 59 3.76 16.75 -4.38
N LEU A 60 3.05 17.12 -5.45
CA LEU A 60 2.44 18.43 -5.58
C LEU A 60 1.45 18.71 -4.43
N LEU A 61 0.56 17.76 -4.16
CA LEU A 61 -0.39 17.86 -3.04
C LEU A 61 0.34 17.98 -1.71
N ARG A 62 1.39 17.20 -1.48
CA ARG A 62 2.19 17.24 -0.26
C ARG A 62 2.88 18.58 -0.07
N VAL A 63 3.44 19.18 -1.14
CA VAL A 63 3.99 20.53 -1.08
C VAL A 63 2.91 21.54 -0.68
N LEU A 64 1.75 21.51 -1.34
CA LEU A 64 0.63 22.40 -1.02
C LEU A 64 0.15 22.22 0.42
N PHE A 65 -0.03 20.98 0.85
CA PHE A 65 -0.46 20.67 2.23
C PHE A 65 0.58 21.08 3.27
N THR A 66 1.87 20.96 2.99
CA THR A 66 2.92 21.37 3.96
C THR A 66 2.80 22.85 4.33
N PHE A 67 2.28 23.70 3.44
CA PHE A 67 2.06 25.12 3.72
C PHE A 67 0.71 25.41 4.38
N VAL A 68 -0.28 24.52 4.28
CA VAL A 68 -1.67 24.81 4.70
C VAL A 68 -2.12 23.94 5.88
N VAL A 69 -1.62 22.71 5.97
CA VAL A 69 -2.22 21.66 6.81
C VAL A 69 -2.02 21.82 8.31
N ALA A 70 -0.95 22.52 8.76
CA ALA A 70 -0.73 22.71 10.20
C ALA A 70 -1.96 23.31 10.91
N GLN A 71 -2.77 24.10 10.18
CA GLN A 71 -4.02 24.68 10.68
C GLN A 71 -5.22 23.73 10.49
N ALA A 72 -5.20 22.91 9.44
CA ALA A 72 -6.30 21.99 9.12
C ALA A 72 -6.39 20.78 10.05
N MET A 73 -5.26 20.31 10.59
CA MET A 73 -5.19 19.12 11.46
C MET A 73 -5.98 19.23 12.77
N ALA A 74 -6.29 20.45 13.21
CA ALA A 74 -7.11 20.69 14.40
C ALA A 74 -8.62 20.51 14.13
N TYR A 75 -9.05 20.42 12.86
CA TYR A 75 -10.47 20.26 12.56
C TYR A 75 -10.94 18.82 12.85
N PRO A 76 -12.05 18.70 13.62
CA PRO A 76 -12.67 17.40 13.87
C PRO A 76 -13.19 16.77 12.57
N PHE A 77 -13.27 15.46 12.52
CA PHE A 77 -13.72 14.63 11.41
C PHE A 77 -12.81 14.57 10.19
N LEU A 78 -11.74 15.37 10.09
CA LEU A 78 -10.87 15.39 8.92
C LEU A 78 -10.15 14.05 8.75
N LYS A 79 -9.54 13.56 9.83
CA LYS A 79 -8.85 12.25 9.87
C LYS A 79 -9.83 11.09 9.75
N LEU A 80 -11.00 11.20 10.34
CA LEU A 80 -12.06 10.19 10.27
C LEU A 80 -12.55 9.99 8.83
N VAL A 81 -12.90 11.08 8.13
CA VAL A 81 -13.33 11.02 6.72
C VAL A 81 -12.21 10.53 5.84
N GLY A 82 -10.99 11.01 6.06
CA GLY A 82 -9.80 10.56 5.35
C GLY A 82 -9.57 9.05 5.50
N GLY A 83 -9.60 8.53 6.72
CA GLY A 83 -9.44 7.11 6.98
C GLY A 83 -10.54 6.26 6.34
N LEU A 84 -11.80 6.70 6.34
CA LEU A 84 -12.89 6.02 5.62
C LEU A 84 -12.65 5.98 4.10
N LEU A 85 -12.14 7.06 3.52
CA LEU A 85 -11.75 7.08 2.11
C LEU A 85 -10.60 6.10 1.84
N LEU A 86 -9.62 6.02 2.75
CA LEU A 86 -8.51 5.09 2.61
C LEU A 86 -8.97 3.63 2.76
N PHE A 87 -9.92 3.33 3.63
CA PHE A 87 -10.57 2.02 3.70
C PHE A 87 -11.22 1.65 2.37
N TRP A 88 -11.98 2.59 1.80
CA TRP A 88 -12.61 2.37 0.49
C TRP A 88 -11.57 2.09 -0.59
N VAL A 89 -10.48 2.86 -0.64
CA VAL A 89 -9.36 2.65 -1.59
C VAL A 89 -8.72 1.28 -1.37
N ALA A 90 -8.42 0.91 -0.12
CA ALA A 90 -7.78 -0.36 0.22
C ALA A 90 -8.62 -1.57 -0.23
N VAL A 91 -9.91 -1.58 0.10
CA VAL A 91 -10.85 -2.63 -0.33
C VAL A 91 -10.92 -2.69 -1.85
N LYS A 92 -11.04 -1.54 -2.51
CA LYS A 92 -11.12 -1.45 -3.97
C LYS A 92 -9.88 -2.02 -4.65
N LEU A 93 -8.68 -1.66 -4.20
CA LEU A 93 -7.42 -2.16 -4.78
C LEU A 93 -7.27 -3.67 -4.63
N VAL A 94 -7.70 -4.24 -3.49
CA VAL A 94 -7.65 -5.69 -3.27
C VAL A 94 -8.67 -6.44 -4.12
N THR A 95 -9.86 -5.86 -4.35
CA THR A 95 -10.95 -6.53 -5.08
C THR A 95 -10.84 -6.39 -6.59
N GLU A 96 -10.30 -5.29 -7.12
CA GLU A 96 -10.13 -5.07 -8.57
C GLU A 96 -9.10 -6.02 -9.21
N ASP A 97 -8.11 -6.49 -8.45
CA ASP A 97 -7.21 -7.55 -8.92
C ASP A 97 -7.94 -8.91 -9.10
N ALA A 98 -9.11 -9.06 -8.48
CA ALA A 98 -9.92 -10.27 -8.58
C ALA A 98 -10.81 -10.33 -9.85
N ASP A 99 -11.20 -9.17 -10.38
CA ASP A 99 -12.20 -9.08 -11.47
C ASP A 99 -11.60 -8.94 -12.88
N GLY A 100 -10.32 -9.16 -13.09
CA GLY A 100 -9.54 -9.36 -14.32
C GLY A 100 -10.00 -8.85 -15.70
N ASP A 101 -11.24 -8.42 -15.88
CA ASP A 101 -11.88 -8.11 -17.14
C ASP A 101 -12.83 -6.92 -17.06
N SER A 102 -12.31 -5.72 -16.92
CA SER A 102 -13.10 -4.57 -17.33
C SER A 102 -12.47 -3.93 -18.57
N GLU A 103 -13.08 -4.16 -19.73
CA GLU A 103 -12.79 -3.49 -21.02
C GLU A 103 -13.11 -1.98 -20.94
N MET A 104 -12.48 -1.26 -20.00
CA MET A 104 -12.58 0.18 -19.97
C MET A 104 -11.55 0.82 -20.92
N LYS A 105 -11.93 1.94 -21.56
CA LYS A 105 -11.03 2.69 -22.43
C LYS A 105 -9.74 3.04 -21.70
N SER A 106 -8.62 2.80 -22.34
CA SER A 106 -7.25 2.93 -21.81
C SER A 106 -6.96 4.26 -21.09
N GLY A 107 -7.55 5.40 -21.56
CA GLY A 107 -7.37 6.71 -20.91
C GLY A 107 -8.13 6.87 -19.62
N GLU A 108 -9.30 6.26 -19.47
CA GLU A 108 -10.11 6.33 -18.24
C GLU A 108 -9.44 5.58 -17.09
N ASN A 109 -8.75 4.49 -17.39
CA ASN A 109 -8.00 3.71 -16.41
C ASN A 109 -6.83 4.49 -15.82
N LEU A 110 -6.07 5.25 -16.64
CA LEU A 110 -4.95 6.06 -16.19
C LEU A 110 -5.41 7.13 -15.17
N TRP A 111 -6.43 7.90 -15.51
CA TRP A 111 -6.96 8.94 -14.61
C TRP A 111 -7.61 8.37 -13.34
N ARG A 112 -8.16 7.16 -13.43
CA ARG A 112 -8.68 6.43 -12.28
C ARG A 112 -7.53 6.07 -11.32
N ALA A 113 -6.43 5.51 -11.84
CA ALA A 113 -5.26 5.20 -11.03
C ALA A 113 -4.68 6.47 -10.38
N VAL A 114 -4.49 7.55 -11.14
CA VAL A 114 -4.00 8.84 -10.59
C VAL A 114 -4.92 9.38 -9.51
N ARG A 115 -6.25 9.29 -9.67
CA ARG A 115 -7.22 9.71 -8.62
C ARG A 115 -7.11 8.86 -7.36
N ILE A 116 -6.96 7.55 -7.48
CA ILE A 116 -6.79 6.65 -6.33
C ILE A 116 -5.52 7.05 -5.55
N VAL A 117 -4.41 7.25 -6.26
CA VAL A 117 -3.15 7.69 -5.65
C VAL A 117 -3.31 9.04 -4.98
N ALA A 118 -3.95 10.02 -5.64
CA ALA A 118 -4.18 11.35 -5.08
C ALA A 118 -5.02 11.32 -3.80
N ILE A 119 -6.12 10.56 -3.79
CA ILE A 119 -6.99 10.41 -2.61
C ILE A 119 -6.22 9.77 -1.46
N ALA A 120 -5.50 8.69 -1.73
CA ALA A 120 -4.72 8.02 -0.70
C ALA A 120 -3.61 8.92 -0.15
N ASP A 121 -2.86 9.63 -1.03
CA ASP A 121 -1.79 10.52 -0.59
C ASP A 121 -2.31 11.71 0.23
N ILE A 122 -3.47 12.29 -0.11
CA ILE A 122 -4.11 13.35 0.70
C ILE A 122 -4.26 12.88 2.15
N VAL A 123 -4.75 11.66 2.36
CA VAL A 123 -5.03 11.13 3.68
C VAL A 123 -3.73 10.79 4.42
N MET A 124 -2.83 10.07 3.75
CA MET A 124 -1.56 9.60 4.33
C MET A 124 -0.56 10.74 4.54
N SER A 125 -0.69 11.83 3.79
CA SER A 125 0.16 13.01 3.92
C SER A 125 -0.20 13.89 5.13
N LEU A 126 -1.39 13.73 5.73
CA LEU A 126 -1.81 14.58 6.85
C LEU A 126 -0.79 14.57 8.01
N ASP A 127 -0.34 13.40 8.44
CA ASP A 127 0.65 13.28 9.53
C ASP A 127 2.09 13.48 9.02
N ASN A 128 2.40 13.04 7.80
CA ASN A 128 3.72 13.16 7.18
C ASN A 128 4.14 14.62 6.96
N VAL A 129 3.20 15.48 6.61
CA VAL A 129 3.41 16.90 6.36
C VAL A 129 3.96 17.63 7.59
N ILE A 130 3.48 17.29 8.79
CA ILE A 130 4.00 17.88 10.04
C ILE A 130 5.45 17.48 10.26
N ALA A 131 5.78 16.21 10.09
CA ALA A 131 7.15 15.72 10.25
C ALA A 131 8.12 16.37 9.24
N ILE A 132 7.69 16.53 7.98
CA ILE A 132 8.47 17.20 6.93
C ILE A 132 8.63 18.68 7.26
N ALA A 133 7.55 19.38 7.66
CA ALA A 133 7.58 20.79 8.00
C ALA A 133 8.50 21.09 9.20
N ALA A 134 8.40 20.27 10.26
CA ALA A 134 9.25 20.37 11.45
C ALA A 134 10.72 20.10 11.11
N SER A 135 11.00 19.06 10.32
CA SER A 135 12.35 18.73 9.87
C SER A 135 12.95 19.85 9.02
N ALA A 136 12.16 20.43 8.12
CA ALA A 136 12.59 21.54 7.27
C ALA A 136 12.85 22.82 8.07
N GLU A 137 12.06 23.08 9.13
CA GLU A 137 12.26 24.22 10.01
C GLU A 137 13.57 24.12 10.80
N ILE A 138 13.82 22.95 11.41
CA ILE A 138 15.06 22.68 12.13
C ILE A 138 16.26 22.76 11.18
N ALA A 139 16.13 22.23 9.97
CA ALA A 139 17.18 22.22 8.97
C ALA A 139 17.48 23.64 8.46
N ALA A 140 16.45 24.44 8.16
CA ALA A 140 16.58 25.82 7.69
C ALA A 140 17.25 26.71 8.74
N ALA A 141 16.91 26.56 10.02
CA ALA A 141 17.53 27.32 11.11
C ALA A 141 19.04 27.03 11.29
N ARG A 142 19.50 25.87 10.84
CA ARG A 142 20.93 25.48 10.85
C ARG A 142 21.69 26.05 9.66
N VAL A 143 21.02 26.38 8.56
CA VAL A 143 21.65 26.98 7.36
C VAL A 143 21.78 28.48 7.53
N ASP A 144 20.69 29.21 7.73
CA ASP A 144 20.66 30.64 8.00
C ASP A 144 19.38 31.03 8.76
N ILE A 145 19.54 31.59 9.96
CA ILE A 145 18.41 32.00 10.82
C ILE A 145 17.67 33.20 10.21
N ALA A 146 18.38 34.12 9.57
CA ALA A 146 17.80 35.35 9.04
C ALA A 146 16.84 35.07 7.86
N ASN A 147 17.14 34.07 7.05
CA ASN A 147 16.36 33.67 5.86
C ASN A 147 15.66 32.34 6.02
N ALA A 148 15.49 31.84 7.24
CA ALA A 148 14.99 30.50 7.53
C ALA A 148 13.67 30.16 6.82
N ALA A 149 12.73 31.12 6.69
CA ALA A 149 11.45 30.89 6.03
C ALA A 149 11.59 30.57 4.51
N ALA A 150 12.46 31.31 3.83
CA ALA A 150 12.71 31.10 2.39
C ALA A 150 13.52 29.81 2.16
N ILE A 151 14.49 29.53 3.01
CA ILE A 151 15.28 28.30 2.98
C ILE A 151 14.39 27.09 3.28
N LYS A 152 13.50 27.16 4.27
CA LYS A 152 12.50 26.14 4.57
C LYS A 152 11.65 25.79 3.35
N ALA A 153 11.08 26.80 2.68
CA ALA A 153 10.28 26.61 1.49
C ALA A 153 11.08 25.94 0.35
N THR A 154 12.30 26.42 0.11
CA THR A 154 13.20 25.87 -0.91
C THR A 154 13.56 24.41 -0.60
N LEU A 155 13.91 24.09 0.65
CA LEU A 155 14.24 22.73 1.08
C LEU A 155 13.06 21.77 0.95
N ILE A 156 11.84 22.21 1.29
CA ILE A 156 10.62 21.41 1.13
C ILE A 156 10.39 21.10 -0.34
N ILE A 157 10.34 22.12 -1.20
CA ILE A 157 10.07 21.94 -2.63
C ILE A 157 11.15 21.07 -3.27
N PHE A 158 12.42 21.39 -3.04
CA PHE A 158 13.55 20.66 -3.60
C PHE A 158 13.62 19.22 -3.09
N GLY A 159 13.49 19.00 -1.77
CA GLY A 159 13.55 17.67 -1.15
C GLY A 159 12.42 16.76 -1.60
N LEU A 160 11.19 17.29 -1.68
CA LEU A 160 10.03 16.53 -2.15
C LEU A 160 10.12 16.25 -3.66
N ALA A 161 10.49 17.24 -4.48
CA ALA A 161 10.62 17.05 -5.93
C ALA A 161 11.71 16.01 -6.27
N THR A 162 12.85 16.06 -5.58
CA THR A 162 13.96 15.11 -5.79
C THR A 162 13.61 13.68 -5.39
N SER A 163 12.67 13.49 -4.47
CA SER A 163 12.23 12.13 -4.09
C SER A 163 11.31 11.45 -5.11
N VAL A 164 10.70 12.19 -6.06
CA VAL A 164 9.80 11.62 -7.08
C VAL A 164 10.45 10.46 -7.88
N PRO A 165 11.67 10.60 -8.43
CA PRO A 165 12.32 9.50 -9.15
C PRO A 165 12.51 8.25 -8.27
N LEU A 166 12.82 8.43 -6.99
CA LEU A 166 13.03 7.34 -6.04
C LEU A 166 11.70 6.64 -5.70
N ILE A 167 10.62 7.41 -5.53
CA ILE A 167 9.28 6.87 -5.30
C ILE A 167 8.82 6.09 -6.53
N VAL A 168 9.01 6.61 -7.74
CA VAL A 168 8.66 5.95 -9.00
C VAL A 168 9.47 4.65 -9.17
N ALA A 169 10.78 4.68 -8.92
CA ALA A 169 11.62 3.50 -9.01
C ALA A 169 11.21 2.44 -7.96
N GLY A 170 10.95 2.85 -6.72
CA GLY A 170 10.46 1.98 -5.65
C GLY A 170 9.11 1.35 -6.00
N SER A 171 8.18 2.15 -6.52
CA SER A 171 6.87 1.67 -6.96
C SER A 171 6.97 0.68 -8.13
N ALA A 172 7.91 0.90 -9.07
CA ALA A 172 8.14 -0.03 -10.19
C ALA A 172 8.68 -1.39 -9.70
N VAL A 173 9.64 -1.39 -8.77
CA VAL A 173 10.16 -2.61 -8.15
C VAL A 173 9.05 -3.32 -7.38
N LEU A 174 8.29 -2.57 -6.59
CA LEU A 174 7.19 -3.13 -5.79
C LEU A 174 6.08 -3.70 -6.69
N MET A 175 5.72 -3.02 -7.78
CA MET A 175 4.75 -3.50 -8.75
C MET A 175 5.19 -4.83 -9.38
N ALA A 176 6.46 -4.95 -9.77
CA ALA A 176 7.00 -6.22 -10.29
C ALA A 176 6.93 -7.35 -9.24
N LEU A 177 7.08 -7.00 -7.96
CA LEU A 177 6.96 -7.94 -6.85
C LEU A 177 5.50 -8.36 -6.60
N LEU A 178 4.57 -7.41 -6.64
CA LEU A 178 3.13 -7.63 -6.51
C LEU A 178 2.58 -8.51 -7.63
N GLU A 179 3.02 -8.32 -8.88
CA GLU A 179 2.66 -9.18 -10.02
C GLU A 179 3.13 -10.62 -9.83
N ARG A 180 4.29 -10.80 -9.22
CA ARG A 180 4.85 -12.12 -8.97
C ARG A 180 4.24 -12.82 -7.77
N PHE A 181 3.80 -12.07 -6.75
CA PHE A 181 3.32 -12.58 -5.46
C PHE A 181 1.99 -11.92 -5.09
N ARG A 182 0.88 -12.56 -5.46
CA ARG A 182 -0.48 -12.07 -5.15
C ARG A 182 -0.73 -11.84 -3.67
N VAL A 183 -0.07 -12.61 -2.80
CA VAL A 183 -0.14 -12.42 -1.34
C VAL A 183 0.25 -11.00 -0.93
N LEU A 184 1.16 -10.36 -1.66
CA LEU A 184 1.59 -8.98 -1.37
C LEU A 184 0.50 -7.95 -1.67
N VAL A 185 -0.42 -8.21 -2.61
CA VAL A 185 -1.57 -7.33 -2.88
C VAL A 185 -2.48 -7.31 -1.66
N TRP A 186 -2.78 -8.47 -1.10
CA TRP A 186 -3.56 -8.59 0.13
C TRP A 186 -2.82 -7.99 1.33
N GLY A 187 -1.49 -8.20 1.42
CA GLY A 187 -0.63 -7.56 2.42
C GLY A 187 -0.63 -6.03 2.31
N GLY A 188 -0.58 -5.51 1.08
CA GLY A 188 -0.71 -4.06 0.81
C GLY A 188 -2.07 -3.51 1.24
N GLY A 189 -3.16 -4.22 0.93
CA GLY A 189 -4.49 -3.87 1.41
C GLY A 189 -4.61 -3.87 2.93
N ALA A 190 -4.03 -4.88 3.60
CA ALA A 190 -3.97 -4.93 5.05
C ALA A 190 -3.16 -3.76 5.65
N LEU A 191 -2.04 -3.40 5.03
CA LEU A 191 -1.23 -2.24 5.42
C LEU A 191 -2.02 -0.93 5.29
N LEU A 192 -2.74 -0.73 4.18
CA LEU A 192 -3.60 0.44 4.00
C LEU A 192 -4.73 0.48 5.03
N GLY A 193 -5.30 -0.68 5.35
CA GLY A 193 -6.28 -0.81 6.44
C GLY A 193 -5.70 -0.42 7.79
N TRP A 194 -4.45 -0.84 8.06
CA TRP A 194 -3.73 -0.45 9.28
C TRP A 194 -3.59 1.07 9.37
N VAL A 195 -3.06 1.71 8.33
CA VAL A 195 -2.87 3.17 8.27
C VAL A 195 -4.21 3.90 8.42
N ALA A 196 -5.27 3.43 7.75
CA ALA A 196 -6.60 4.02 7.85
C ALA A 196 -7.14 3.98 9.30
N GLY A 197 -7.05 2.82 9.96
CA GLY A 197 -7.50 2.66 11.34
C GLY A 197 -6.68 3.50 12.33
N ASP A 198 -5.39 3.59 12.11
CA ASP A 198 -4.47 4.41 12.92
C ASP A 198 -4.82 5.90 12.83
N ILE A 199 -4.97 6.43 11.61
CA ILE A 199 -5.36 7.82 11.36
C ILE A 199 -6.72 8.14 11.98
N MET A 200 -7.72 7.26 11.82
CA MET A 200 -9.06 7.48 12.38
C MET A 200 -9.06 7.54 13.91
N SER A 201 -8.24 6.71 14.56
CA SER A 201 -8.14 6.67 16.02
C SER A 201 -7.61 7.96 16.65
N THR A 202 -6.87 8.75 15.88
CA THR A 202 -6.26 10.03 16.31
C THR A 202 -7.08 11.26 15.89
N ASP A 203 -8.33 11.07 15.39
CA ASP A 203 -9.20 12.21 15.04
C ASP A 203 -9.69 12.95 16.30
N PRO A 204 -9.65 14.30 16.33
CA PRO A 204 -10.12 15.10 17.47
C PRO A 204 -11.58 14.83 17.84
N ALA A 205 -12.46 14.52 16.87
CA ALA A 205 -13.85 14.18 17.16
C ALA A 205 -13.95 12.83 17.87
N VAL A 206 -13.19 11.83 17.44
CA VAL A 206 -13.15 10.51 18.08
C VAL A 206 -12.66 10.64 19.52
N ILE A 207 -11.54 11.36 19.73
CA ILE A 207 -10.99 11.62 21.07
C ILE A 207 -12.01 12.35 21.95
N GLY A 208 -12.73 13.33 21.37
CA GLY A 208 -13.77 14.07 22.08
C GLY A 208 -14.97 13.21 22.51
N TRP A 209 -15.32 12.19 21.71
CA TRP A 209 -16.46 11.30 22.02
C TRP A 209 -16.16 10.25 23.09
N ILE A 210 -14.94 9.65 23.04
CA ILE A 210 -14.60 8.51 23.89
C ILE A 210 -13.70 8.89 25.09
N GLY A 211 -13.16 10.11 25.08
CA GLY A 211 -12.22 10.59 26.09
C GLY A 211 -10.78 10.13 25.86
N GLN A 212 -9.83 10.81 26.50
CA GLN A 212 -8.39 10.62 26.28
C GLN A 212 -7.90 9.19 26.59
N ALA A 213 -8.37 8.59 27.68
CA ALA A 213 -7.93 7.25 28.10
C ALA A 213 -8.37 6.18 27.08
N ALA A 214 -9.66 6.16 26.72
CA ALA A 214 -10.18 5.22 25.73
C ALA A 214 -9.62 5.49 24.31
N ALA A 215 -9.29 6.74 23.98
CA ALA A 215 -8.65 7.09 22.74
C ALA A 215 -7.23 6.52 22.64
N HIS A 216 -6.48 6.49 23.72
CA HIS A 216 -5.17 5.84 23.80
C HIS A 216 -5.27 4.34 23.49
N ASP A 217 -6.22 3.64 24.12
CA ASP A 217 -6.46 2.22 23.87
C ASP A 217 -6.94 1.98 22.43
N LEU A 218 -7.85 2.84 21.91
CA LEU A 218 -8.31 2.75 20.54
C LEU A 218 -7.17 2.95 19.55
N HIS A 219 -6.23 3.86 19.79
CA HIS A 219 -5.06 4.07 18.95
C HIS A 219 -4.18 2.82 18.92
N ALA A 220 -3.95 2.16 20.05
CA ALA A 220 -3.20 0.91 20.12
C ALA A 220 -3.84 -0.22 19.25
N TRP A 221 -5.16 -0.22 19.10
CA TRP A 221 -5.90 -1.23 18.35
C TRP A 221 -6.31 -0.78 16.94
N GLY A 222 -6.30 0.52 16.65
CA GLY A 222 -6.85 1.12 15.44
C GLY A 222 -6.30 0.49 14.16
N GLY A 223 -4.98 0.38 14.05
CA GLY A 223 -4.33 -0.24 12.89
C GLY A 223 -4.70 -1.73 12.73
N ARG A 224 -4.69 -2.49 13.83
CA ARG A 224 -5.05 -3.93 13.83
C ARG A 224 -6.48 -4.15 13.35
N LEU A 225 -7.43 -3.37 13.90
CA LEU A 225 -8.84 -3.41 13.51
C LEU A 225 -9.03 -2.99 12.05
N GLY A 226 -8.34 -1.94 11.62
CA GLY A 226 -8.36 -1.46 10.25
C GLY A 226 -7.90 -2.52 9.25
N SER A 227 -6.81 -3.20 9.52
CA SER A 227 -6.33 -4.33 8.70
C SER A 227 -7.38 -5.43 8.60
N LEU A 228 -7.98 -5.82 9.74
CA LEU A 228 -9.01 -6.87 9.78
C LEU A 228 -10.25 -6.49 8.98
N ILE A 229 -10.70 -5.22 9.08
CA ILE A 229 -11.88 -4.73 8.33
C ILE A 229 -11.62 -4.82 6.83
N VAL A 230 -10.48 -4.35 6.33
CA VAL A 230 -10.14 -4.41 4.91
C VAL A 230 -10.08 -5.85 4.44
N MET A 231 -9.38 -6.72 5.16
CA MET A 231 -9.21 -8.13 4.78
C MET A 231 -10.53 -8.89 4.79
N THR A 232 -11.36 -8.75 5.83
CA THR A 232 -12.66 -9.44 5.91
C THR A 232 -13.62 -8.94 4.86
N THR A 233 -13.69 -7.63 4.62
CA THR A 233 -14.54 -7.04 3.60
C THR A 233 -14.10 -7.45 2.19
N GLY A 234 -12.79 -7.40 1.91
CA GLY A 234 -12.21 -7.84 0.64
C GLY A 234 -12.50 -9.31 0.36
N LEU A 235 -12.23 -10.21 1.32
CA LEU A 235 -12.52 -11.63 1.20
C LEU A 235 -14.01 -11.91 0.99
N TRP A 236 -14.88 -11.20 1.69
CA TRP A 236 -16.33 -11.33 1.54
C TRP A 236 -16.80 -10.93 0.14
N ILE A 237 -16.28 -9.82 -0.40
CA ILE A 237 -16.59 -9.38 -1.76
C ILE A 237 -16.09 -10.41 -2.78
N VAL A 238 -14.82 -10.81 -2.70
CA VAL A 238 -14.21 -11.78 -3.64
C VAL A 238 -14.95 -13.11 -3.59
N ARG A 239 -15.29 -13.62 -2.39
CA ARG A 239 -16.02 -14.86 -2.22
C ARG A 239 -17.40 -14.85 -2.88
N ARG A 240 -18.04 -13.68 -3.02
CA ARG A 240 -19.34 -13.56 -3.72
C ARG A 240 -19.21 -13.76 -5.23
N HIS A 241 -18.06 -13.44 -5.80
CA HIS A 241 -17.82 -13.50 -7.24
C HIS A 241 -17.09 -14.77 -7.68
N ARG A 242 -16.21 -15.32 -6.82
CA ARG A 242 -15.46 -16.54 -7.11
C ARG A 242 -15.04 -17.28 -5.83
N PRO A 243 -14.67 -18.59 -5.92
CA PRO A 243 -14.07 -19.27 -4.78
C PRO A 243 -12.74 -18.63 -4.40
N LEU A 244 -12.45 -18.60 -3.09
CA LEU A 244 -11.19 -18.04 -2.58
C LEU A 244 -10.02 -18.94 -2.97
N ALA A 245 -8.93 -18.34 -3.43
CA ALA A 245 -7.69 -19.05 -3.66
C ALA A 245 -7.00 -19.41 -2.34
N ALA A 246 -6.22 -20.49 -2.34
CA ALA A 246 -5.48 -20.91 -1.14
C ALA A 246 -4.55 -19.81 -0.59
N GLU A 247 -3.94 -19.02 -1.47
CA GLU A 247 -3.09 -17.90 -1.09
C GLU A 247 -3.86 -16.79 -0.35
N GLU A 248 -5.11 -16.53 -0.71
CA GLU A 248 -5.97 -15.52 -0.07
C GLU A 248 -6.36 -15.95 1.35
N VAL A 249 -6.76 -17.22 1.49
CA VAL A 249 -7.09 -17.80 2.80
C VAL A 249 -5.84 -17.82 3.69
N TRP A 250 -4.68 -18.20 3.12
CA TRP A 250 -3.41 -18.19 3.85
C TRP A 250 -3.03 -16.79 4.31
N THR A 251 -3.16 -15.77 3.44
CA THR A 251 -2.81 -14.38 3.79
C THR A 251 -3.66 -13.86 4.95
N PHE A 252 -4.95 -14.22 4.96
CA PHE A 252 -5.83 -13.86 6.08
C PHE A 252 -5.42 -14.56 7.38
N ALA A 253 -5.12 -15.87 7.32
CA ALA A 253 -4.63 -16.62 8.46
C ALA A 253 -3.29 -16.06 8.98
N ALA A 254 -2.37 -15.71 8.08
CA ALA A 254 -1.09 -15.10 8.41
C ALA A 254 -1.28 -13.73 9.09
N LEU A 255 -2.23 -12.91 8.62
CA LEU A 255 -2.56 -11.64 9.28
C LEU A 255 -3.09 -11.87 10.71
N LEU A 256 -3.98 -12.85 10.90
CA LEU A 256 -4.48 -13.17 12.25
C LEU A 256 -3.34 -13.63 13.17
N LEU A 257 -2.45 -14.46 12.67
CA LEU A 257 -1.27 -14.93 13.43
C LEU A 257 -0.30 -13.78 13.71
N TRP A 258 -0.10 -12.87 12.75
CA TRP A 258 0.69 -11.65 12.95
C TRP A 258 0.11 -10.78 14.07
N ILE A 259 -1.19 -10.48 14.02
CA ILE A 259 -1.87 -9.67 15.04
C ILE A 259 -1.79 -10.36 16.42
N ALA A 260 -2.04 -11.67 16.47
CA ALA A 260 -1.94 -12.42 17.72
C ALA A 260 -0.51 -12.39 18.28
N GLY A 261 0.51 -12.57 17.42
CA GLY A 261 1.91 -12.49 17.80
C GLY A 261 2.31 -11.09 18.27
N ASP A 262 1.84 -10.05 17.58
CA ASP A 262 2.09 -8.64 17.92
C ASP A 262 1.49 -8.30 19.30
N VAL A 263 0.26 -8.72 19.56
CA VAL A 263 -0.39 -8.56 20.88
C VAL A 263 0.35 -9.34 21.97
N ALA A 264 0.76 -10.58 21.68
CA ALA A 264 1.50 -11.39 22.66
C ALA A 264 2.87 -10.76 22.99
N ILE A 265 3.54 -10.15 22.02
CA ILE A 265 4.79 -9.42 22.21
C ILE A 265 4.55 -8.17 23.08
N ASP A 266 3.49 -7.41 22.82
CA ASP A 266 3.17 -6.21 23.59
C ASP A 266 2.83 -6.53 25.06
N ILE A 267 2.19 -7.67 25.33
CA ILE A 267 1.89 -8.13 26.69
C ILE A 267 3.13 -8.70 27.40
N SER A 268 4.01 -9.38 26.67
CA SER A 268 5.10 -10.17 27.26
C SER A 268 6.40 -9.39 27.42
N ILE A 269 6.62 -8.33 26.67
CA ILE A 269 7.87 -7.57 26.63
C ILE A 269 7.62 -6.14 27.10
N ASP A 270 8.36 -5.73 28.14
CA ASP A 270 8.29 -4.38 28.71
C ASP A 270 8.54 -3.28 27.66
N ASP A 271 7.82 -2.15 27.76
CA ASP A 271 7.92 -1.00 26.88
C ASP A 271 9.34 -0.44 26.76
N ALA A 272 10.11 -0.54 27.83
CA ALA A 272 11.52 -0.13 27.84
C ALA A 272 12.43 -0.97 26.92
N ALA A 273 12.01 -2.16 26.50
CA ALA A 273 12.81 -3.09 25.70
C ALA A 273 12.47 -3.03 24.18
N VAL A 274 12.40 -1.84 23.61
CA VAL A 274 12.02 -1.59 22.20
C VAL A 274 12.76 -2.50 21.22
N GLY A 275 14.06 -2.68 21.37
CA GLY A 275 14.87 -3.54 20.48
C GLY A 275 14.43 -5.02 20.52
N LYS A 276 14.03 -5.54 21.68
CA LYS A 276 13.53 -6.92 21.83
C LYS A 276 12.15 -7.08 21.18
N ARG A 277 11.28 -6.09 21.28
CA ARG A 277 9.98 -6.10 20.59
C ARG A 277 10.14 -6.16 19.07
N TRP A 278 10.99 -5.32 18.52
CA TRP A 278 11.26 -5.33 17.08
C TRP A 278 11.89 -6.64 16.60
N SER A 279 12.86 -7.21 17.34
CA SER A 279 13.44 -8.49 16.98
C SER A 279 12.41 -9.63 17.03
N ALA A 280 11.53 -9.66 18.03
CA ALA A 280 10.46 -10.65 18.13
C ALA A 280 9.46 -10.53 16.95
N ARG A 281 9.05 -9.31 16.57
CA ARG A 281 8.20 -9.05 15.40
C ARG A 281 8.84 -9.54 14.10
N LEU A 282 10.14 -9.29 13.92
CA LEU A 282 10.88 -9.78 12.76
C LEU A 282 10.91 -11.31 12.71
N VAL A 283 11.07 -11.99 13.84
CA VAL A 283 11.03 -13.47 13.89
C VAL A 283 9.66 -13.99 13.43
N VAL A 284 8.57 -13.43 13.94
CA VAL A 284 7.21 -13.81 13.50
C VAL A 284 7.04 -13.57 11.99
N PHE A 285 7.49 -12.42 11.48
CA PHE A 285 7.45 -12.11 10.06
C PHE A 285 8.20 -13.15 9.22
N PHE A 286 9.44 -13.49 9.59
CA PHE A 286 10.23 -14.48 8.84
C PHE A 286 9.63 -15.89 8.89
N ILE A 287 9.00 -16.28 10.01
CA ILE A 287 8.27 -17.56 10.11
C ILE A 287 7.12 -17.58 9.10
N LEU A 288 6.31 -16.51 9.04
CA LEU A 288 5.20 -16.41 8.09
C LEU A 288 5.68 -16.42 6.64
N VAL A 289 6.77 -15.73 6.33
CA VAL A 289 7.37 -15.76 4.99
C VAL A 289 7.85 -17.15 4.62
N ALA A 290 8.51 -17.86 5.54
CA ALA A 290 8.98 -19.22 5.32
C ALA A 290 7.81 -20.19 5.07
N ASP A 291 6.74 -20.09 5.86
CA ASP A 291 5.52 -20.89 5.69
C ASP A 291 4.85 -20.62 4.34
N TYR A 292 4.78 -19.36 3.90
CA TYR A 292 4.29 -19.01 2.56
C TYR A 292 5.11 -19.64 1.43
N VAL A 293 6.45 -19.64 1.55
CA VAL A 293 7.33 -20.26 0.55
C VAL A 293 7.06 -21.77 0.46
N VAL A 294 6.85 -22.43 1.61
CA VAL A 294 6.49 -23.84 1.66
C VAL A 294 5.13 -24.09 1.02
N LEU A 295 4.11 -23.29 1.33
CA LEU A 295 2.79 -23.39 0.72
C LEU A 295 2.88 -23.28 -0.82
N ARG A 296 3.59 -22.26 -1.30
CA ARG A 296 3.76 -22.02 -2.73
C ARG A 296 4.49 -23.18 -3.43
N SER A 297 5.51 -23.76 -2.81
CA SER A 297 6.21 -24.91 -3.37
C SER A 297 5.31 -26.14 -3.48
N ARG A 298 4.43 -26.37 -2.50
CA ARG A 298 3.45 -27.46 -2.52
C ARG A 298 2.40 -27.26 -3.61
N LEU A 299 1.86 -26.05 -3.78
CA LEU A 299 0.90 -25.72 -4.84
C LEU A 299 1.51 -25.89 -6.23
N ALA A 300 2.78 -25.47 -6.42
CA ALA A 300 3.52 -25.66 -7.66
C ALA A 300 3.82 -27.14 -7.95
N GLY A 301 4.00 -27.98 -6.92
CA GLY A 301 4.16 -29.42 -7.04
C GLY A 301 2.87 -30.13 -7.47
N ALA A 302 1.75 -29.76 -6.84
CA ALA A 302 0.44 -30.33 -7.15
C ALA A 302 -0.03 -30.05 -8.59
N SER A 303 0.36 -28.89 -9.16
CA SER A 303 0.04 -28.57 -10.56
C SER A 303 0.87 -29.35 -11.59
N LYS A 304 1.91 -30.06 -11.17
CA LYS A 304 2.80 -30.87 -12.02
C LYS A 304 2.50 -32.38 -11.98
N GLU A 305 1.60 -32.84 -11.11
CA GLU A 305 1.13 -34.21 -11.18
C GLU A 305 0.35 -34.38 -12.50
N PRO A 306 0.77 -35.31 -13.38
CA PRO A 306 0.02 -35.59 -14.61
C PRO A 306 -1.37 -36.06 -14.17
N GLN A 307 -2.41 -35.44 -14.72
CA GLN A 307 -3.72 -36.07 -14.75
C GLN A 307 -3.48 -37.46 -15.36
N LEU A 308 -3.50 -38.48 -14.52
CA LEU A 308 -3.61 -39.85 -14.99
C LEU A 308 -4.80 -39.83 -15.94
N SER A 309 -4.52 -39.85 -17.24
CA SER A 309 -5.48 -39.95 -18.27
C SER A 309 -6.39 -41.14 -17.92
N ASP A 310 -7.67 -40.86 -17.73
CA ASP A 310 -8.71 -41.84 -17.88
C ASP A 310 -8.59 -42.36 -19.31
N THR A 311 -7.69 -43.30 -19.51
CA THR A 311 -7.72 -44.20 -20.63
C THR A 311 -8.90 -45.13 -20.36
N GLU A 312 -10.10 -44.64 -20.64
CA GLU A 312 -11.21 -45.51 -20.94
C GLU A 312 -10.75 -46.50 -22.02
N PRO A 313 -10.80 -47.83 -21.77
CA PRO A 313 -10.51 -48.78 -22.81
C PRO A 313 -11.58 -48.61 -23.91
N ALA A 314 -11.10 -48.26 -25.10
CA ALA A 314 -11.94 -48.14 -26.30
C ALA A 314 -12.74 -49.41 -26.45
N LEU A 315 -14.04 -49.37 -26.12
CA LEU A 315 -15.00 -50.38 -26.45
C LEU A 315 -15.08 -50.50 -27.96
N ASP A 316 -14.48 -51.58 -28.47
CA ASP A 316 -14.46 -51.99 -29.84
C ASP A 316 -15.92 -52.23 -30.31
N THR A 317 -16.54 -51.26 -30.96
CA THR A 317 -17.85 -51.40 -31.59
C THR A 317 -17.67 -52.01 -32.97
N PRO A 318 -18.27 -53.18 -33.25
CA PRO A 318 -18.12 -53.86 -34.55
C PRO A 318 -18.75 -53.03 -35.67
N LYS A 319 -17.93 -52.76 -36.69
CA LYS A 319 -18.33 -52.08 -37.95
C LYS A 319 -19.52 -52.81 -38.61
N ARG A 320 -20.70 -52.28 -38.50
CA ARG A 320 -21.88 -52.67 -39.23
C ARG A 320 -21.74 -52.30 -40.70
N LYS A 321 -21.43 -53.30 -41.57
CA LYS A 321 -21.42 -53.17 -43.03
C LYS A 321 -22.80 -52.68 -43.51
N ARG A 322 -22.89 -51.47 -44.01
CA ARG A 322 -24.04 -50.95 -44.76
C ARG A 322 -23.94 -51.45 -46.21
N LYS A 323 -24.83 -52.37 -46.59
CA LYS A 323 -25.12 -52.80 -47.97
C LYS A 323 -25.62 -51.58 -48.75
N VAL A 324 -24.86 -51.19 -49.78
CA VAL A 324 -25.33 -50.31 -50.83
C VAL A 324 -26.31 -51.07 -51.67
N SER A 325 -27.56 -50.64 -51.71
CA SER A 325 -28.59 -51.12 -52.65
C SER A 325 -28.70 -50.10 -53.77
N ASP A 326 -28.16 -50.45 -54.92
CA ASP A 326 -28.48 -49.87 -56.21
C ASP A 326 -29.95 -50.01 -56.49
N ARG A 327 -30.67 -48.97 -56.79
CA ARG A 327 -31.88 -49.02 -57.67
C ARG A 327 -32.04 -47.66 -58.37
N THR A 328 -31.70 -47.71 -59.64
CA THR A 328 -32.20 -46.94 -60.77
C THR A 328 -33.68 -46.62 -60.68
N LYS A 329 -34.10 -45.39 -60.77
CA LYS A 329 -34.89 -44.81 -61.88
C LYS A 329 -35.01 -43.30 -61.69
#